data_a6b68225fe8e11d0892e8eae590cbdbd
#
_entry.id   a6b68225fe8e11d0892e8eae590cbdbd
#
_cell.length_a   1.000
_cell.length_b   1.000
_cell.length_c   1.000
_cell.angle_alpha   90.00
_cell.angle_beta   90.00
_cell.angle_gamma   90.00
#
_symmetry.space_group_name_H-M   'P 1'
#
loop_
_entity.id
_entity.type
_entity.pdbx_description
1 polymer ?
#
loop_
_entity_poly.entity_id
_entity_poly.type
_entity_poly.pdbx_seq_one_letter_code
_entity_poly.pdbx_strand_id
1 'polypeptide(L)' 'MKYECDCSLEKFERGLISIGKEELQKIIEEDGQANIVCNFCKKEYNFDKKELEELLRQSNNN' A
#
# COMPACT_ATOMS: atom_id res chain seq x y z
N MET A 1 7.72 11.28 -25.63
CA MET A 1 7.06 11.14 -24.32
C MET A 1 6.51 9.75 -24.13
N LYS A 2 6.83 9.14 -23.05
CA LYS A 2 6.40 7.79 -22.82
C LYS A 2 5.42 7.67 -21.71
N TYR A 3 4.48 6.83 -21.90
CA TYR A 3 3.55 6.51 -20.85
C TYR A 3 4.01 5.25 -20.19
N GLU A 4 4.75 5.42 -19.15
CA GLU A 4 5.21 4.26 -18.43
C GLU A 4 4.44 4.13 -17.14
N CYS A 5 3.91 2.96 -16.92
CA CYS A 5 3.27 2.69 -15.66
C CYS A 5 4.35 2.53 -14.61
N ASP A 6 4.45 3.51 -13.75
CA ASP A 6 5.45 3.47 -12.70
C ASP A 6 4.94 2.63 -11.54
N CYS A 7 4.66 1.38 -11.84
CA CYS A 7 4.09 0.47 -10.87
C CYS A 7 5.17 -0.12 -10.00
N SER A 8 5.57 0.61 -8.99
CA SER A 8 6.57 0.12 -8.07
C SER A 8 5.95 -0.07 -6.71
N LEU A 9 6.52 -1.01 -5.97
CA LEU A 9 6.04 -1.29 -4.63
C LEU A 9 6.15 -0.04 -3.77
N GLU A 10 7.20 0.70 -3.97
CA GLU A 10 7.43 1.92 -3.20
C GLU A 10 6.29 2.90 -3.39
N LYS A 11 5.81 3.03 -4.60
CA LYS A 11 4.72 3.95 -4.87
C LYS A 11 3.44 3.53 -4.16
N PHE A 12 3.17 2.24 -4.17
CA PHE A 12 1.98 1.74 -3.50
C PHE A 12 2.10 1.92 -1.99
N GLU A 13 3.30 1.73 -1.48
CA GLU A 13 3.51 1.93 -0.05
C GLU A 13 3.25 3.38 0.33
N ARG A 14 3.74 4.29 -0.49
CA ARG A 14 3.50 5.71 -0.23
C ARG A 14 2.03 6.04 -0.29
N GLY A 15 1.33 5.45 -1.25
CA GLY A 15 -0.11 5.67 -1.34
C GLY A 15 -0.84 5.22 -0.10
N LEU A 16 -0.47 4.04 0.40
CA LEU A 16 -1.10 3.52 1.60
C LEU A 16 -0.81 4.42 2.80
N ILE A 17 0.41 4.89 2.90
CA ILE A 17 0.76 5.79 4.00
C ILE A 17 0.00 7.10 3.88
N SER A 18 -0.24 7.53 2.66
CA SER A 18 -0.92 8.80 2.41
C SER A 18 -2.37 8.77 2.86
N ILE A 19 -3.02 7.62 2.78
CA ILE A 19 -4.41 7.55 3.19
C ILE A 19 -4.58 7.69 4.68
N GLY A 20 -3.50 7.46 5.44
CA GLY A 20 -3.57 7.66 6.87
C GLY A 20 -3.46 6.38 7.64
N LYS A 21 -2.92 6.50 8.86
CA LYS A 21 -2.73 5.31 9.68
C LYS A 21 -4.06 4.70 10.13
N GLU A 22 -5.08 5.52 10.25
CA GLU A 22 -6.39 5.01 10.64
C GLU A 22 -6.91 4.03 9.62
N GLU A 23 -6.78 4.39 8.35
CA GLU A 23 -7.23 3.48 7.30
C GLU A 23 -6.39 2.23 7.28
N LEU A 24 -5.08 2.39 7.43
CA LEU A 24 -4.20 1.24 7.44
C LEU A 24 -4.57 0.29 8.58
N GLN A 25 -4.79 0.83 9.75
CA GLN A 25 -5.15 0.00 10.88
C GLN A 25 -6.48 -0.69 10.65
N LYS A 26 -7.43 0.01 10.04
CA LYS A 26 -8.72 -0.59 9.75
C LYS A 26 -8.56 -1.78 8.82
N ILE A 27 -7.74 -1.63 7.79
CA ILE A 27 -7.50 -2.72 6.86
C ILE A 27 -6.89 -3.90 7.58
N ILE A 28 -5.95 -3.62 8.47
CA ILE A 28 -5.27 -4.67 9.21
C ILE A 28 -6.26 -5.42 10.10
N GLU A 29 -7.14 -4.68 10.74
CA GLU A 29 -8.08 -5.31 11.66
C GLU A 29 -9.16 -6.08 10.93
N GLU A 30 -9.64 -5.54 9.83
CA GLU A 30 -10.73 -6.19 9.12
C GLU A 30 -10.24 -7.30 8.24
N ASP A 31 -9.26 -7.01 7.39
CA ASP A 31 -8.77 -7.97 6.42
C ASP A 31 -7.46 -8.61 6.83
N GLY A 32 -6.61 -7.82 7.46
CA GLY A 32 -5.28 -8.30 7.81
C GLY A 32 -4.37 -8.38 6.61
N GLN A 33 -4.79 -7.83 5.50
CA GLN A 33 -4.00 -7.86 4.29
C GLN A 33 -4.58 -6.86 3.30
N ALA A 34 -3.80 -6.54 2.29
CA ALA A 34 -4.24 -5.60 1.27
C ALA A 34 -3.83 -6.13 -0.09
N ASN A 35 -4.70 -5.95 -1.06
CA ASN A 35 -4.43 -6.36 -2.42
C ASN A 35 -4.62 -5.17 -3.34
N ILE A 36 -3.57 -4.82 -4.04
CA ILE A 36 -3.58 -3.66 -4.92
C ILE A 36 -3.27 -4.10 -6.33
N VAL A 37 -4.08 -3.65 -7.27
CA VAL A 37 -3.90 -3.98 -8.67
C VAL A 37 -3.79 -2.69 -9.47
N CYS A 38 -2.73 -2.60 -10.25
CA CYS A 38 -2.55 -1.44 -11.10
C CYS A 38 -3.45 -1.55 -12.33
N ASN A 39 -4.13 -0.45 -12.64
CA ASN A 39 -5.05 -0.45 -13.77
C ASN A 39 -4.31 -0.40 -15.11
N PHE A 40 -3.07 -0.01 -15.08
CA PHE A 40 -2.32 0.13 -16.33
C PHE A 40 -1.61 -1.14 -16.72
N CYS A 41 -0.74 -1.63 -15.86
CA CYS A 41 0.03 -2.81 -16.19
C CYS A 41 -0.58 -4.08 -15.59
N LYS A 42 -1.65 -3.94 -14.87
CA LYS A 42 -2.35 -5.10 -14.30
C LYS A 42 -1.48 -5.87 -13.34
N LYS A 43 -0.50 -5.22 -12.75
CA LYS A 43 0.34 -5.87 -11.78
C LYS A 43 -0.36 -5.94 -10.45
N GLU A 44 -0.24 -7.08 -9.79
CA GLU A 44 -0.92 -7.31 -8.53
C GLU A 44 0.08 -7.36 -7.39
N TYR A 45 -0.19 -6.58 -6.35
CA TYR A 45 0.67 -6.53 -5.18
C TYR A 45 -0.13 -6.93 -3.95
N ASN A 46 0.42 -7.86 -3.20
CA ASN A 46 -0.22 -8.31 -1.97
C ASN A 46 0.60 -7.88 -0.77
N PHE A 47 -0.08 -7.29 0.19
CA PHE A 47 0.57 -6.86 1.42
C PHE A 47 0.02 -7.67 2.58
N ASP A 48 0.93 -8.34 3.27
CA ASP A 48 0.54 -9.11 4.44
C ASP A 48 0.34 -8.21 5.64
N LYS A 49 -0.15 -8.80 6.69
CA LYS A 49 -0.33 -8.06 7.92
C LYS A 49 0.97 -7.42 8.36
N LYS A 50 2.06 -8.16 8.26
CA LYS A 50 3.36 -7.64 8.63
C LYS A 50 3.71 -6.42 7.81
N GLU A 51 3.48 -6.50 6.51
CA GLU A 51 3.79 -5.40 5.63
C GLU A 51 2.97 -4.17 6.01
N LEU A 52 1.69 -4.39 6.27
CA LEU A 52 0.82 -3.28 6.62
C LEU A 52 1.23 -2.66 7.94
N GLU A 53 1.63 -3.49 8.88
CA GLU A 53 2.07 -2.97 10.17
C GLU A 53 3.32 -2.13 10.02
N GLU A 54 4.23 -2.57 9.16
CA GLU A 54 5.43 -1.78 8.90
C GLU A 54 5.07 -0.42 8.31
N LEU A 55 4.16 -0.42 7.36
CA LEU A 55 3.71 0.83 6.78
C LEU A 55 3.08 1.72 7.84
N LEU A 56 2.32 1.11 8.71
CA LEU A 56 1.67 1.85 9.78
C LEU A 56 2.71 2.49 10.69
N ARG A 57 3.77 1.77 10.98
CA ARG A 57 4.83 2.31 11.82
C ARG A 57 5.52 3.47 11.12
N GLN A 58 5.80 3.32 9.84
CA GLN A 58 6.43 4.41 9.10
C GLN A 58 5.54 5.63 9.10
N SER A 59 4.26 5.43 8.90
CA SER A 59 3.33 6.55 8.90
C SER A 59 3.28 7.21 10.27
N ASN A 60 3.37 6.41 11.31
CA ASN A 60 3.29 6.92 12.66
C ASN A 60 4.58 7.63 13.07
N ASN A 61 5.67 7.27 12.42
CA ASN A 61 6.98 7.79 12.81
C ASN A 61 7.28 9.12 12.15
N ASN A 62 6.40 9.63 11.39
CA ASN A 62 6.63 10.90 10.72
C ASN A 62 6.42 12.10 11.69
#